data_30860b2be16a996cc28e374007efca56
#
_entry.id   30860b2be16a996cc28e374007efca56
#
_cell.length_a   1.000
_cell.length_b   1.000
_cell.length_c   1.000
_cell.angle_alpha   90.00
_cell.angle_beta   90.00
_cell.angle_gamma   90.00
#
_symmetry.space_group_name_H-M   'P 1'
#
loop_
_entity.id
_entity.type
_entity.pdbx_description
1 polymer ?
#
loop_
_entity_poly.entity_id
_entity_poly.type
_entity_poly.pdbx_seq_one_letter_code
_entity_poly.pdbx_strand_id
1 'polypeptide(L)'
;MARRTEQRRAAVWALYQSDLLGRPLGDTLPRDVHMFTLALAEQAREHQPELDELIRRHAKDWPLERIAPLERSILRVALLEMLHPDVVPGDQPIPPEGAIDEAIETAKRFCGSGAPAFINGILGAVLQERTGAGP
;
A
#
# COMPACT_ATOMS: atom_id res chain seq x y z
N MET A 1 -16.87 -13.53 -7.86
CA MET A 1 -15.45 -13.81 -7.59
C MET A 1 -14.72 -12.50 -7.40
N ALA A 2 -14.08 -12.33 -6.25
CA ALA A 2 -13.32 -11.10 -5.99
C ALA A 2 -12.06 -11.07 -6.88
N ARG A 3 -11.82 -9.93 -7.50
CA ARG A 3 -10.64 -9.74 -8.35
C ARG A 3 -9.48 -9.23 -7.49
N ARG A 4 -8.26 -9.30 -8.04
CA ARG A 4 -7.07 -8.82 -7.33
C ARG A 4 -7.20 -7.37 -6.88
N THR A 5 -7.81 -6.50 -7.70
CA THR A 5 -8.06 -5.11 -7.33
C THR A 5 -8.90 -5.02 -6.06
N GLU A 6 -9.99 -5.78 -5.98
CA GLU A 6 -10.86 -5.78 -4.80
C GLU A 6 -10.15 -6.37 -3.58
N GLN A 7 -9.34 -7.40 -3.80
CA GLN A 7 -8.57 -8.03 -2.74
C GLN A 7 -7.50 -7.09 -2.18
N ARG A 8 -6.85 -6.31 -3.05
CA ARG A 8 -5.90 -5.28 -2.61
C ARG A 8 -6.58 -4.22 -1.77
N ARG A 9 -7.74 -3.76 -2.23
CA ARG A 9 -8.51 -2.75 -1.50
C ARG A 9 -8.96 -3.25 -0.14
N ALA A 10 -9.34 -4.53 -0.07
CA ALA A 10 -9.71 -5.14 1.21
C ALA A 10 -8.52 -5.12 2.19
N ALA A 11 -7.30 -5.38 1.71
CA ALA A 11 -6.11 -5.30 2.54
C ALA A 11 -5.86 -3.86 3.02
N VAL A 12 -6.02 -2.88 2.11
CA VAL A 12 -5.89 -1.47 2.46
C VAL A 12 -6.87 -1.09 3.58
N TRP A 13 -8.14 -1.51 3.44
CA TRP A 13 -9.17 -1.20 4.43
C TRP A 13 -8.90 -1.85 5.78
N ALA A 14 -8.40 -3.09 5.78
CA ALA A 14 -8.07 -3.78 7.03
C ALA A 14 -6.95 -3.05 7.77
N LEU A 15 -5.90 -2.65 7.06
CA LEU A 15 -4.80 -1.89 7.64
C LEU A 15 -5.27 -0.53 8.15
N TYR A 16 -6.09 0.15 7.36
CA TYR A 16 -6.65 1.44 7.73
C TYR A 16 -7.45 1.34 9.03
N GLN A 17 -8.34 0.36 9.14
CA GLN A 17 -9.14 0.16 10.34
C GLN A 17 -8.29 -0.17 11.55
N SER A 18 -7.27 -1.01 11.35
CA SER A 18 -6.35 -1.37 12.42
C SER A 18 -5.64 -0.14 12.98
N ASP A 19 -5.13 0.73 12.08
CA ASP A 19 -4.45 1.95 12.48
C ASP A 19 -5.42 2.93 13.16
N LEU A 20 -6.59 3.12 12.57
CA LEU A 20 -7.56 4.08 13.06
C LEU A 20 -8.10 3.73 14.45
N LEU A 21 -8.37 2.44 14.67
CA LEU A 21 -8.97 1.95 15.89
C LEU A 21 -7.94 1.52 16.95
N GLY A 22 -6.66 1.47 16.58
CA GLY A 22 -5.61 0.98 17.47
C GLY A 22 -5.80 -0.48 17.84
N ARG A 23 -6.32 -1.29 16.91
CA ARG A 23 -6.58 -2.71 17.15
C ARG A 23 -5.64 -3.60 16.35
N PRO A 24 -5.37 -4.82 16.84
CA PRO A 24 -4.59 -5.79 16.06
C PRO A 24 -5.22 -6.02 14.70
N LEU A 25 -4.37 -6.24 13.69
CA LEU A 25 -4.82 -6.46 12.33
C LEU A 25 -5.84 -7.61 12.22
N GLY A 26 -5.63 -8.68 12.97
CA GLY A 26 -6.55 -9.81 12.96
C GLY A 26 -7.99 -9.47 13.33
N ASP A 27 -8.19 -8.41 14.12
CA ASP A 27 -9.53 -7.99 14.52
C ASP A 27 -10.28 -7.27 13.39
N THR A 28 -9.56 -6.83 12.36
CA THR A 28 -10.14 -6.07 11.25
C THR A 28 -10.31 -6.89 9.98
N LEU A 29 -9.87 -8.14 10.00
CA LEU A 29 -10.00 -9.05 8.87
C LEU A 29 -11.21 -9.95 9.07
N PRO A 30 -12.02 -10.18 8.02
CA PRO A 30 -13.16 -11.10 8.14
C PRO A 30 -12.67 -12.55 8.27
N ARG A 31 -13.52 -13.42 8.81
CA ARG A 31 -13.18 -14.84 8.99
C ARG A 31 -12.89 -15.55 7.67
N ASP A 32 -13.62 -15.16 6.64
CA ASP A 32 -13.51 -15.74 5.30
C ASP A 32 -12.63 -14.92 4.39
N VAL A 33 -11.63 -14.22 4.96
CA VAL A 33 -10.73 -13.37 4.19
C VAL A 33 -10.02 -14.18 3.11
N HIS A 34 -9.90 -13.60 1.93
CA HIS A 34 -9.17 -14.21 0.83
C HIS A 34 -7.68 -14.29 1.15
N MET A 35 -7.03 -15.39 0.76
CA MET A 35 -5.61 -15.61 1.06
C MET A 35 -4.71 -14.48 0.57
N PHE A 36 -5.00 -13.93 -0.60
CA PHE A 36 -4.23 -12.83 -1.15
C PHE A 36 -4.36 -11.58 -0.26
N THR A 37 -5.58 -11.25 0.15
CA THR A 37 -5.84 -10.13 1.05
C THR A 37 -5.11 -10.30 2.38
N LEU A 38 -5.23 -11.49 2.97
CA LEU A 38 -4.57 -11.79 4.25
C LEU A 38 -3.06 -11.62 4.14
N ALA A 39 -2.46 -12.20 3.10
CA ALA A 39 -1.01 -12.11 2.90
C ALA A 39 -0.55 -10.66 2.72
N LEU A 40 -1.26 -9.89 1.89
CA LEU A 40 -0.92 -8.48 1.69
C LEU A 40 -0.97 -7.70 3.00
N ALA A 41 -2.05 -7.87 3.76
CA ALA A 41 -2.23 -7.13 5.01
C ALA A 41 -1.16 -7.53 6.03
N GLU A 42 -0.94 -8.82 6.21
CA GLU A 42 0.04 -9.32 7.17
C GLU A 42 1.46 -8.91 6.80
N GLN A 43 1.81 -9.04 5.53
CA GLN A 43 3.17 -8.70 5.07
C GLN A 43 3.41 -7.19 5.09
N ALA A 44 2.40 -6.39 4.78
CA ALA A 44 2.52 -4.95 4.91
C ALA A 44 2.76 -4.55 6.37
N ARG A 45 2.10 -5.23 7.31
CA ARG A 45 2.32 -4.98 8.74
C ARG A 45 3.70 -5.42 9.17
N GLU A 46 4.14 -6.58 8.71
CA GLU A 46 5.46 -7.12 9.03
C GLU A 46 6.58 -6.21 8.53
N HIS A 47 6.43 -5.66 7.33
CA HIS A 47 7.45 -4.80 6.73
C HIS A 47 7.22 -3.32 6.99
N GLN A 48 6.26 -2.97 7.84
CA GLN A 48 5.86 -1.58 8.06
C GLN A 48 7.02 -0.63 8.39
N PRO A 49 7.98 -0.98 9.25
CA PRO A 49 9.10 -0.06 9.52
C PRO A 49 9.87 0.34 8.27
N GLU A 50 10.14 -0.62 7.40
CA GLU A 50 10.82 -0.36 6.13
C GLU A 50 9.96 0.52 5.21
N LEU A 51 8.69 0.16 5.09
CA LEU A 51 7.76 0.89 4.20
C LEU A 51 7.59 2.34 4.67
N ASP A 52 7.44 2.53 5.97
CA ASP A 52 7.27 3.87 6.55
C ASP A 52 8.51 4.73 6.36
N GLU A 53 9.70 4.12 6.45
CA GLU A 53 10.93 4.86 6.19
C GLU A 53 11.00 5.39 4.77
N LEU A 54 10.58 4.57 3.80
CA LEU A 54 10.51 5.00 2.41
C LEU A 54 9.50 6.13 2.20
N ILE A 55 8.35 6.03 2.87
CA ILE A 55 7.35 7.08 2.79
C ILE A 55 7.93 8.39 3.36
N ARG A 56 8.57 8.34 4.53
CA ARG A 56 9.18 9.52 5.14
C ARG A 56 10.21 10.16 4.21
N ARG A 57 11.06 9.34 3.62
CA ARG A 57 12.13 9.83 2.74
C ARG A 57 11.59 10.60 1.54
N HIS A 58 10.48 10.14 0.97
CA HIS A 58 9.95 10.72 -0.26
C HIS A 58 8.76 11.66 -0.07
N ALA A 59 8.20 11.71 1.12
CA ALA A 59 7.11 12.64 1.43
C ALA A 59 7.62 14.05 1.71
N LYS A 60 8.92 14.21 1.88
CA LYS A 60 9.59 15.48 2.17
C LYS A 60 8.80 16.26 3.22
N ASP A 61 8.72 17.47 3.27
CA ASP A 61 8.16 18.34 4.30
C ASP A 61 6.81 17.89 4.92
N TRP A 62 6.41 16.62 4.71
CA TRP A 62 5.15 16.11 5.22
C TRP A 62 5.39 14.94 6.16
N PRO A 63 5.27 15.13 7.49
CA PRO A 63 5.50 14.04 8.46
C PRO A 63 4.53 12.88 8.23
N LEU A 64 5.00 11.66 8.48
CA LEU A 64 4.18 10.46 8.32
C LEU A 64 2.86 10.56 9.08
N GLU A 65 2.90 11.11 10.28
CA GLU A 65 1.71 11.25 11.15
C GLU A 65 0.64 12.16 10.55
N ARG A 66 1.03 13.05 9.64
CA ARG A 66 0.09 13.97 9.00
C ARG A 66 -0.46 13.46 7.68
N ILE A 67 0.10 12.36 7.18
CA ILE A 67 -0.47 11.70 6.01
C ILE A 67 -1.74 11.01 6.46
N ALA A 68 -2.84 11.23 5.74
CA ALA A 68 -4.12 10.62 6.10
C ALA A 68 -3.98 9.11 6.24
N PRO A 69 -4.57 8.49 7.28
CA PRO A 69 -4.41 7.05 7.52
C PRO A 69 -4.74 6.17 6.32
N LEU A 70 -5.75 6.51 5.55
CA LEU A 70 -6.11 5.72 4.37
C LEU A 70 -5.02 5.82 3.30
N GLU A 71 -4.47 7.02 3.08
CA GLU A 71 -3.38 7.21 2.12
C GLU A 71 -2.13 6.44 2.57
N ARG A 72 -1.82 6.44 3.87
CA ARG A 72 -0.70 5.64 4.37
C ARG A 72 -0.89 4.16 4.07
N SER A 73 -2.11 3.65 4.28
CA SER A 73 -2.40 2.23 4.02
C SER A 73 -2.27 1.89 2.54
N ILE A 74 -2.73 2.78 1.66
CA ILE A 74 -2.58 2.60 0.22
C ILE A 74 -1.09 2.55 -0.15
N LEU A 75 -0.30 3.48 0.38
CA LEU A 75 1.15 3.52 0.13
C LEU A 75 1.83 2.25 0.62
N ARG A 76 1.48 1.78 1.82
CA ARG A 76 2.11 0.58 2.39
C ARG A 76 1.84 -0.66 1.55
N VAL A 77 0.59 -0.85 1.11
CA VAL A 77 0.25 -2.02 0.28
C VAL A 77 0.98 -1.96 -1.07
N ALA A 78 0.98 -0.80 -1.71
CA ALA A 78 1.66 -0.65 -3.01
C ALA A 78 3.16 -0.88 -2.87
N LEU A 79 3.79 -0.30 -1.86
CA LEU A 79 5.23 -0.47 -1.63
C LEU A 79 5.58 -1.92 -1.35
N LEU A 80 4.74 -2.61 -0.58
CA LEU A 80 4.97 -4.03 -0.33
C LEU A 80 5.02 -4.82 -1.63
N GLU A 81 4.05 -4.62 -2.51
CA GLU A 81 4.02 -5.35 -3.78
C GLU A 81 5.18 -4.95 -4.70
N MET A 82 5.61 -3.70 -4.64
CA MET A 82 6.75 -3.23 -5.44
C MET A 82 8.08 -3.83 -4.96
N LEU A 83 8.26 -3.94 -3.64
CA LEU A 83 9.55 -4.29 -3.06
C LEU A 83 9.68 -5.76 -2.70
N HIS A 84 8.57 -6.41 -2.38
CA HIS A 84 8.55 -7.79 -1.89
C HIS A 84 7.51 -8.64 -2.62
N PRO A 85 7.59 -8.72 -3.96
CA PRO A 85 6.61 -9.52 -4.71
C PRO A 85 6.62 -11.00 -4.34
N ASP A 86 7.74 -11.50 -3.84
CA ASP A 86 7.93 -12.90 -3.47
C ASP A 86 7.14 -13.33 -2.23
N VAL A 87 6.73 -12.40 -1.37
CA VAL A 87 5.95 -12.74 -0.17
C VAL A 87 4.45 -12.68 -0.41
N VAL A 88 4.02 -12.37 -1.63
CA VAL A 88 2.62 -12.27 -1.98
C VAL A 88 2.23 -13.49 -2.81
N PRO A 89 1.16 -14.22 -2.44
CA PRO A 89 0.79 -15.41 -3.19
C PRO A 89 0.29 -15.08 -4.61
N GLY A 90 0.56 -15.99 -5.53
CA GLY A 90 0.14 -15.84 -6.92
C GLY A 90 1.27 -16.21 -7.87
N ASP A 91 0.91 -16.63 -9.06
CA ASP A 91 1.86 -17.07 -10.07
C ASP A 91 2.56 -15.91 -10.77
N GLN A 92 1.91 -14.77 -10.79
CA GLN A 92 2.44 -13.61 -11.49
C GLN A 92 2.32 -12.38 -10.59
N PRO A 93 3.43 -11.94 -10.00
CA PRO A 93 3.40 -10.71 -9.20
C PRO A 93 3.09 -9.51 -10.10
N ILE A 94 2.41 -8.52 -9.54
CA ILE A 94 2.10 -7.30 -10.28
C ILE A 94 3.41 -6.56 -10.56
N PRO A 95 3.61 -6.03 -11.77
CA PRO A 95 4.76 -5.17 -12.02
C PRO A 95 4.70 -3.90 -11.16
N PRO A 96 5.85 -3.28 -10.81
CA PRO A 96 5.82 -2.07 -9.99
C PRO A 96 4.92 -0.97 -10.53
N GLU A 97 4.92 -0.76 -11.85
CA GLU A 97 4.06 0.25 -12.49
C GLU A 97 2.58 -0.09 -12.28
N GLY A 98 2.25 -1.37 -12.30
CA GLY A 98 0.88 -1.84 -12.05
C GLY A 98 0.46 -1.60 -10.61
N ALA A 99 1.37 -1.80 -9.66
CA ALA A 99 1.10 -1.53 -8.25
C ALA A 99 0.82 -0.04 -8.04
N ILE A 100 1.57 0.83 -8.73
CA ILE A 100 1.35 2.26 -8.68
C ILE A 100 -0.02 2.62 -9.26
N ASP A 101 -0.37 2.06 -10.42
CA ASP A 101 -1.67 2.31 -11.03
C ASP A 101 -2.82 1.89 -10.12
N GLU A 102 -2.71 0.74 -9.46
CA GLU A 102 -3.72 0.28 -8.52
C GLU A 102 -3.87 1.22 -7.33
N ALA A 103 -2.75 1.73 -6.82
CA ALA A 103 -2.76 2.68 -5.72
C ALA A 103 -3.44 3.99 -6.12
N ILE A 104 -3.12 4.50 -7.31
CA ILE A 104 -3.70 5.74 -7.83
C ILE A 104 -5.23 5.59 -8.01
N GLU A 105 -5.66 4.47 -8.60
CA GLU A 105 -7.10 4.24 -8.81
C GLU A 105 -7.85 4.11 -7.49
N THR A 106 -7.24 3.46 -6.50
CA THR A 106 -7.83 3.35 -5.16
C THR A 106 -7.95 4.75 -4.52
N ALA A 107 -6.91 5.57 -4.66
CA ALA A 107 -6.92 6.92 -4.12
C ALA A 107 -7.98 7.79 -4.80
N LYS A 108 -8.14 7.67 -6.12
CA LYS A 108 -9.17 8.40 -6.87
C LYS A 108 -10.56 8.05 -6.36
N ARG A 109 -10.76 6.80 -6.00
CA ARG A 109 -12.08 6.34 -5.57
C ARG A 109 -12.42 6.73 -4.13
N PHE A 110 -11.44 6.71 -3.23
CA PHE A 110 -11.70 6.80 -1.79
C PHE A 110 -11.07 7.98 -1.07
N CYS A 111 -10.19 8.72 -1.72
CA CYS A 111 -9.46 9.82 -1.08
C CYS A 111 -9.79 11.16 -1.74
N GLY A 112 -9.30 12.25 -1.15
CA GLY A 112 -9.50 13.59 -1.69
C GLY A 112 -8.74 13.82 -2.99
N SER A 113 -9.03 14.93 -3.65
CA SER A 113 -8.53 15.20 -5.00
C SER A 113 -7.02 15.32 -5.12
N GLY A 114 -6.33 15.67 -4.04
CA GLY A 114 -4.88 15.78 -4.06
C GLY A 114 -4.14 14.47 -3.83
N ALA A 115 -4.84 13.43 -3.34
CA ALA A 115 -4.22 12.18 -2.95
C ALA A 115 -3.59 11.40 -4.11
N PRO A 116 -4.24 11.29 -5.29
CA PRO A 116 -3.63 10.53 -6.39
C PRO A 116 -2.26 11.07 -6.80
N ALA A 117 -2.12 12.38 -6.92
CA ALA A 117 -0.85 13.00 -7.31
C ALA A 117 0.20 12.81 -6.21
N PHE A 118 -0.19 12.96 -4.95
CA PHE A 118 0.71 12.79 -3.81
C PHE A 118 1.24 11.35 -3.76
N ILE A 119 0.37 10.38 -3.89
CA ILE A 119 0.73 8.95 -3.88
C ILE A 119 1.63 8.62 -5.08
N ASN A 120 1.27 9.10 -6.27
CA ASN A 120 2.08 8.89 -7.46
C ASN A 120 3.49 9.46 -7.28
N GLY A 121 3.61 10.63 -6.68
CA GLY A 121 4.90 11.26 -6.44
C GLY A 121 5.81 10.41 -5.58
N ILE A 122 5.29 9.86 -4.50
CA ILE A 122 6.07 9.01 -3.59
C ILE A 122 6.44 7.69 -4.27
N LEU A 123 5.46 6.99 -4.83
CA LEU A 123 5.70 5.68 -5.43
C LEU A 123 6.60 5.77 -6.66
N GLY A 124 6.42 6.80 -7.48
CA GLY A 124 7.27 7.04 -8.63
C GLY A 124 8.71 7.30 -8.25
N ALA A 125 8.93 8.07 -7.17
CA ALA A 125 10.28 8.34 -6.68
C ALA A 125 10.96 7.07 -6.17
N VAL A 126 10.22 6.21 -5.46
CA VAL A 126 10.74 4.92 -5.00
C VAL A 126 11.12 4.05 -6.19
N LEU A 127 10.27 4.00 -7.21
CA LEU A 127 10.55 3.19 -8.41
C LEU A 127 11.81 3.67 -9.11
N GLN A 128 11.98 4.98 -9.29
CA GLN A 128 13.17 5.55 -9.90
C GLN A 128 14.42 5.20 -9.11
N GLU A 129 14.35 5.31 -7.79
CA GLU A 129 15.48 5.01 -6.92
C GLU A 129 15.90 3.55 -7.05
N ARG A 130 14.95 2.63 -7.14
CA ARG A 130 15.23 1.21 -7.22
C ARG A 130 15.73 0.77 -8.59
N THR A 131 15.26 1.41 -9.65
CA THR A 131 15.68 1.05 -11.01
C THR A 131 16.93 1.78 -11.46
N GLY A 132 17.37 2.78 -10.70
CA GLY A 132 18.49 3.61 -11.11
C GLY A 132 18.18 4.46 -12.33
N ALA A 133 16.89 4.64 -12.65
CA ALA A 133 16.45 5.39 -13.83
C ALA A 133 16.38 6.88 -13.55
N GLY A 134 17.29 7.41 -12.77
CA GLY A 134 17.39 8.83 -12.52
C GLY A 134 18.13 9.52 -13.65
N PRO A 135 18.03 10.84 -13.73
CA PRO A 135 18.80 11.63 -14.69
C PRO A 135 20.30 11.50 -14.46
#